data_2beef54892ef404d5dc1184721e915d6
#
_entry.id   2beef54892ef404d5dc1184721e915d6
#
_cell.length_a   1.000
_cell.length_b   1.000
_cell.length_c   1.000
_cell.angle_alpha   90.00
_cell.angle_beta   90.00
_cell.angle_gamma   90.00
#
_symmetry.space_group_name_H-M   'P 1'
#
loop_
_entity.id
_entity.type
_entity.pdbx_description
1 polymer ?
#
loop_
_entity_poly.entity_id
_entity_poly.type
_entity_poly.pdbx_seq_one_letter_code
_entity_poly.pdbx_strand_id
1 'polypeptide(L)'
;MKTMIHTHIIKKFNSIFREIETVQSAIIIGSFGRKNPNPNSDIDYQLLISKSFSNGWFLEKVKTAFAEEFKYSIFLDEKKKWCFYLTEELIVTEIFLCEELQHIDKYYLGSDIRNHHDAIIFDKTNKVFPYLDEITQTKNARFSETQKNKVYYLITEFQNRFEACSAAHAKSDGYKFNILFSHGLNAVVRLIYLCEGKSKHDFMPPNFLTDYSYRLGLEIEELGTMDLRVANSHKRKLLDLFLKYLPIATEKFNIDSDILSIKFFLESIYKRDSLWNFRDVAKFNRKIKRGVIYRSSALCLYKGDLDNIIDKYNIKTIIDLRANRELKDCDYSDEQKANFNITHAPFDPWAQSVEFQNTYNKGTNVEIAYKFFSLECKMSIKLIIETIINSNNAVNIHCHAGKDRTGITITLLHLLSKADEDVIHLDYLASEMDTDINYLMILFNVISDCGGIEKYLNTCQITDEQILMLKEKILA
;
A
#
# COMPACT_ATOMS: atom_id res chain seq x y z
N MET A 1 9.87 -34.74 8.10
CA MET A 1 9.77 -34.57 9.57
C MET A 1 8.47 -33.83 9.96
N LYS A 2 8.22 -32.62 9.57
CA LYS A 2 6.99 -31.86 9.94
C LYS A 2 5.67 -32.58 9.57
N THR A 3 5.56 -33.23 8.42
CA THR A 3 4.34 -33.96 8.02
C THR A 3 4.07 -35.17 8.93
N MET A 4 5.11 -35.77 9.51
CA MET A 4 4.95 -36.85 10.49
C MET A 4 4.40 -36.32 11.82
N ILE A 5 4.80 -35.12 12.24
CA ILE A 5 4.31 -34.43 13.45
C ILE A 5 2.82 -34.15 13.33
N HIS A 6 2.37 -33.56 12.20
CA HIS A 6 0.95 -33.34 11.95
C HIS A 6 0.13 -34.62 12.02
N THR A 7 0.62 -35.70 11.39
CA THR A 7 -0.05 -37.02 11.43
C THR A 7 -0.18 -37.55 12.85
N HIS A 8 0.84 -37.35 13.69
CA HIS A 8 0.81 -37.73 15.09
C HIS A 8 -0.24 -36.93 15.87
N ILE A 9 -0.25 -35.61 15.72
CA ILE A 9 -1.22 -34.73 16.36
C ILE A 9 -2.65 -35.11 15.95
N ILE A 10 -2.90 -35.27 14.63
CA ILE A 10 -4.20 -35.68 14.11
C ILE A 10 -4.66 -37.01 14.73
N LYS A 11 -3.81 -38.00 14.80
CA LYS A 11 -4.15 -39.28 15.43
C LYS A 11 -4.54 -39.12 16.90
N LYS A 12 -3.79 -38.33 17.67
CA LYS A 12 -4.10 -38.08 19.08
C LYS A 12 -5.45 -37.37 19.25
N PHE A 13 -5.71 -36.29 18.50
CA PHE A 13 -7.01 -35.61 18.56
C PHE A 13 -8.17 -36.53 18.15
N ASN A 14 -8.00 -37.30 17.09
CA ASN A 14 -9.04 -38.23 16.64
C ASN A 14 -9.38 -39.26 17.71
N SER A 15 -8.41 -39.73 18.52
CA SER A 15 -8.63 -40.61 19.66
C SER A 15 -9.41 -39.86 20.74
N ILE A 16 -8.96 -38.69 21.15
CA ILE A 16 -9.61 -37.86 22.18
C ILE A 16 -11.08 -37.59 21.81
N PHE A 17 -11.34 -37.20 20.57
CA PHE A 17 -12.72 -36.89 20.15
C PHE A 17 -13.64 -38.11 20.20
N ARG A 18 -13.15 -39.32 19.88
CA ARG A 18 -13.93 -40.56 19.93
C ARG A 18 -14.29 -40.94 21.36
N GLU A 19 -13.38 -40.71 22.31
CA GLU A 19 -13.54 -41.06 23.74
C GLU A 19 -14.56 -40.13 24.43
N ILE A 20 -14.76 -38.92 23.91
CA ILE A 20 -15.69 -37.96 24.53
C ILE A 20 -17.12 -38.28 24.09
N GLU A 21 -17.96 -38.70 25.00
CA GLU A 21 -19.36 -39.02 24.70
C GLU A 21 -20.15 -37.82 24.14
N THR A 22 -19.85 -36.61 24.68
CA THR A 22 -20.51 -35.37 24.28
C THR A 22 -20.07 -34.85 22.93
N VAL A 23 -19.01 -35.41 22.30
CA VAL A 23 -18.65 -35.17 20.91
C VAL A 23 -19.42 -36.15 20.02
N GLN A 24 -20.35 -35.64 19.25
CA GLN A 24 -21.24 -36.41 18.39
C GLN A 24 -20.61 -36.71 17.04
N SER A 25 -19.86 -35.77 16.47
CA SER A 25 -19.08 -35.96 15.25
C SER A 25 -17.85 -35.08 15.21
N ALA A 26 -16.88 -35.46 14.39
CA ALA A 26 -15.67 -34.68 14.12
C ALA A 26 -15.41 -34.64 12.62
N ILE A 27 -15.13 -33.45 12.13
CA ILE A 27 -14.84 -33.15 10.73
C ILE A 27 -13.48 -32.46 10.70
N ILE A 28 -12.56 -32.91 9.86
CA ILE A 28 -11.33 -32.18 9.55
C ILE A 28 -11.58 -31.30 8.34
N ILE A 29 -11.22 -29.99 8.45
CA ILE A 29 -11.45 -29.02 7.39
C ILE A 29 -10.12 -28.40 6.95
N GLY A 30 -10.15 -27.31 6.23
CA GLY A 30 -8.94 -26.61 5.79
C GLY A 30 -8.07 -27.43 4.82
N SER A 31 -6.76 -27.26 4.91
CA SER A 31 -5.79 -27.91 4.02
C SER A 31 -5.75 -29.42 4.18
N PHE A 32 -5.91 -29.94 5.40
CA PHE A 32 -5.97 -31.37 5.68
C PHE A 32 -7.27 -32.01 5.18
N GLY A 33 -8.41 -31.33 5.32
CA GLY A 33 -9.69 -31.77 4.76
C GLY A 33 -9.68 -31.86 3.24
N ARG A 34 -8.94 -30.96 2.57
CA ARG A 34 -8.73 -30.99 1.11
C ARG A 34 -7.64 -31.97 0.66
N LYS A 35 -6.93 -32.60 1.57
CA LYS A 35 -5.75 -33.45 1.29
C LYS A 35 -4.61 -32.71 0.59
N ASN A 36 -4.47 -31.41 0.86
CA ASN A 36 -3.42 -30.55 0.29
C ASN A 36 -2.68 -29.73 1.38
N PRO A 37 -2.20 -30.36 2.48
CA PRO A 37 -1.45 -29.64 3.50
C PRO A 37 -0.01 -29.40 3.05
N ASN A 38 0.56 -28.29 3.53
CA ASN A 38 1.99 -28.02 3.46
C ASN A 38 2.63 -28.15 4.86
N PRO A 39 3.97 -28.13 4.99
CA PRO A 39 4.64 -28.28 6.27
C PRO A 39 4.30 -27.21 7.33
N ASN A 40 3.72 -26.10 6.96
CA ASN A 40 3.32 -25.02 7.86
C ASN A 40 1.79 -24.89 7.98
N SER A 41 1.03 -25.86 7.46
CA SER A 41 -0.43 -25.86 7.60
C SER A 41 -0.84 -26.03 9.05
N ASP A 42 -1.84 -25.28 9.49
CA ASP A 42 -2.62 -25.53 10.69
C ASP A 42 -3.54 -26.75 10.49
N ILE A 43 -4.04 -27.28 11.61
CA ILE A 43 -4.98 -28.39 11.62
C ILE A 43 -6.33 -27.85 12.08
N ASP A 44 -7.34 -27.90 11.21
CA ASP A 44 -8.65 -27.35 11.50
C ASP A 44 -9.67 -28.45 11.68
N TYR A 45 -10.44 -28.38 12.79
CA TYR A 45 -11.54 -29.28 13.08
C TYR A 45 -12.86 -28.53 13.33
N GLN A 46 -13.96 -29.18 12.98
CA GLN A 46 -15.29 -28.86 13.47
C GLN A 46 -15.83 -30.04 14.27
N LEU A 47 -16.24 -29.80 15.51
CA LEU A 47 -16.87 -30.82 16.35
C LEU A 47 -18.33 -30.48 16.52
N LEU A 48 -19.22 -31.41 16.17
CA LEU A 48 -20.61 -31.34 16.59
C LEU A 48 -20.67 -31.87 18.03
N ILE A 49 -21.12 -31.02 18.95
CA ILE A 49 -21.13 -31.29 20.38
C ILE A 49 -22.56 -31.26 20.95
N SER A 50 -22.81 -32.00 22.04
CA SER A 50 -24.05 -31.88 22.79
C SER A 50 -23.98 -30.70 23.75
N LYS A 51 -25.16 -30.25 24.23
CA LYS A 51 -25.30 -29.17 25.22
C LYS A 51 -24.59 -29.44 26.56
N SER A 52 -24.26 -30.68 26.85
CA SER A 52 -23.52 -31.10 28.05
C SER A 52 -21.99 -31.09 27.87
N PHE A 53 -21.50 -30.63 26.74
CA PHE A 53 -20.04 -30.54 26.50
C PHE A 53 -19.41 -29.55 27.47
N SER A 54 -18.30 -29.95 28.09
CA SER A 54 -17.54 -29.14 29.04
C SER A 54 -16.19 -28.71 28.49
N ASN A 55 -16.03 -27.42 28.28
CA ASN A 55 -14.75 -26.84 27.83
C ASN A 55 -13.60 -27.10 28.79
N GLY A 56 -13.84 -27.02 30.10
CA GLY A 56 -12.81 -27.26 31.10
C GLY A 56 -12.33 -28.70 31.11
N TRP A 57 -13.26 -29.67 31.07
CA TRP A 57 -12.92 -31.06 30.98
C TRP A 57 -12.22 -31.43 29.67
N PHE A 58 -12.66 -30.86 28.56
CA PHE A 58 -12.01 -31.03 27.25
C PHE A 58 -10.57 -30.56 27.27
N LEU A 59 -10.33 -29.36 27.82
CA LEU A 59 -8.98 -28.81 27.95
C LEU A 59 -8.06 -29.73 28.75
N GLU A 60 -8.53 -30.25 29.87
CA GLU A 60 -7.73 -31.15 30.71
C GLU A 60 -7.42 -32.50 30.01
N LYS A 61 -8.36 -33.04 29.23
CA LYS A 61 -8.11 -34.19 28.37
C LYS A 61 -7.01 -33.92 27.34
N VAL A 62 -7.07 -32.76 26.67
CA VAL A 62 -6.06 -32.38 25.70
C VAL A 62 -4.69 -32.20 26.37
N LYS A 63 -4.62 -31.50 27.49
CA LYS A 63 -3.36 -31.32 28.25
C LYS A 63 -2.76 -32.64 28.67
N THR A 64 -3.58 -33.58 29.14
CA THR A 64 -3.12 -34.89 29.55
C THR A 64 -2.57 -35.69 28.36
N ALA A 65 -3.28 -35.68 27.23
CA ALA A 65 -2.86 -36.45 26.05
C ALA A 65 -1.61 -35.87 25.37
N PHE A 66 -1.41 -34.56 25.47
CA PHE A 66 -0.29 -33.82 24.87
C PHE A 66 0.69 -33.29 25.93
N ALA A 67 0.84 -33.97 27.08
CA ALA A 67 1.60 -33.45 28.22
C ALA A 67 2.97 -32.84 27.87
N GLU A 68 3.74 -33.53 27.01
CA GLU A 68 5.07 -33.07 26.57
C GLU A 68 5.02 -32.08 25.42
N GLU A 69 4.01 -32.18 24.54
CA GLU A 69 3.88 -31.33 23.35
C GLU A 69 3.05 -30.09 23.61
N PHE A 70 2.26 -30.03 24.68
CA PHE A 70 1.37 -28.88 24.96
C PHE A 70 2.16 -27.63 25.34
N LYS A 71 1.99 -26.55 24.62
CA LYS A 71 2.64 -25.26 24.89
C LYS A 71 1.66 -24.20 25.39
N TYR A 72 0.56 -24.01 24.67
CA TYR A 72 -0.41 -22.97 24.97
C TYR A 72 -1.79 -23.32 24.41
N SER A 73 -2.84 -22.75 24.99
CA SER A 73 -4.18 -22.79 24.42
C SER A 73 -4.95 -21.52 24.73
N ILE A 74 -5.88 -21.16 23.85
CA ILE A 74 -6.83 -20.08 24.04
C ILE A 74 -8.21 -20.53 23.57
N PHE A 75 -9.24 -20.16 24.32
CA PHE A 75 -10.62 -20.31 23.91
C PHE A 75 -11.21 -18.96 23.49
N LEU A 76 -11.69 -18.87 22.27
CA LEU A 76 -12.35 -17.68 21.71
C LEU A 76 -13.86 -17.88 21.82
N ASP A 77 -14.46 -17.34 22.87
CA ASP A 77 -15.88 -17.60 23.21
C ASP A 77 -16.85 -17.11 22.14
N GLU A 78 -16.62 -15.92 21.58
CA GLU A 78 -17.42 -15.36 20.48
C GLU A 78 -17.47 -16.26 19.23
N LYS A 79 -16.40 -17.01 18.98
CA LYS A 79 -16.25 -17.93 17.84
C LYS A 79 -16.52 -19.37 18.20
N LYS A 80 -16.74 -19.68 19.48
CA LYS A 80 -16.82 -21.06 20.01
C LYS A 80 -15.65 -21.91 19.49
N LYS A 81 -14.42 -21.38 19.62
CA LYS A 81 -13.22 -21.98 19.02
C LYS A 81 -12.09 -22.13 20.03
N TRP A 82 -11.53 -23.33 20.10
CA TRP A 82 -10.21 -23.59 20.72
C TRP A 82 -9.09 -23.42 19.71
N CYS A 83 -8.00 -22.79 20.14
CA CYS A 83 -6.71 -22.82 19.44
C CYS A 83 -5.69 -23.44 20.39
N PHE A 84 -5.07 -24.52 19.95
CA PHE A 84 -3.99 -25.21 20.66
C PHE A 84 -2.67 -25.01 19.90
N TYR A 85 -1.62 -24.70 20.64
CA TYR A 85 -0.26 -24.56 20.14
C TYR A 85 0.55 -25.71 20.70
N LEU A 86 0.98 -26.62 19.83
CA LEU A 86 1.55 -27.90 20.20
C LEU A 86 2.96 -28.02 19.60
N THR A 87 3.83 -28.77 20.33
CA THR A 87 5.22 -29.03 19.97
C THR A 87 6.11 -27.78 20.00
N GLU A 88 7.42 -27.98 19.91
CA GLU A 88 8.38 -26.87 19.81
C GLU A 88 8.21 -26.04 18.52
N GLU A 89 7.67 -26.64 17.46
CA GLU A 89 7.38 -25.99 16.19
C GLU A 89 6.10 -25.14 16.23
N LEU A 90 5.39 -25.09 17.37
CA LEU A 90 4.13 -24.38 17.58
C LEU A 90 3.08 -24.70 16.53
N ILE A 91 2.87 -25.98 16.25
CA ILE A 91 1.79 -26.39 15.33
C ILE A 91 0.45 -25.99 15.90
N VAL A 92 -0.29 -25.21 15.11
CA VAL A 92 -1.61 -24.70 15.49
C VAL A 92 -2.67 -25.75 15.17
N THR A 93 -3.52 -26.05 16.16
CA THR A 93 -4.72 -26.85 15.94
C THR A 93 -5.93 -26.05 16.37
N GLU A 94 -6.82 -25.73 15.42
CA GLU A 94 -8.05 -25.01 15.63
C GLU A 94 -9.25 -25.95 15.69
N ILE A 95 -10.08 -25.82 16.71
CA ILE A 95 -11.23 -26.69 16.93
C ILE A 95 -12.47 -25.82 17.13
N PHE A 96 -13.35 -25.81 16.15
CA PHE A 96 -14.62 -25.10 16.17
C PHE A 96 -15.69 -26.01 16.81
N LEU A 97 -16.38 -25.51 17.81
CA LEU A 97 -17.45 -26.20 18.52
C LEU A 97 -18.79 -25.82 17.90
N CYS A 98 -19.51 -26.80 17.37
CA CYS A 98 -20.81 -26.64 16.71
C CYS A 98 -21.88 -27.36 17.56
N GLU A 99 -22.85 -26.63 18.07
CA GLU A 99 -23.96 -27.21 18.85
C GLU A 99 -25.10 -27.73 17.96
N GLU A 100 -25.15 -27.22 16.70
CA GLU A 100 -26.15 -27.57 15.70
C GLU A 100 -25.48 -27.78 14.33
N LEU A 101 -26.10 -28.59 13.48
CA LEU A 101 -25.56 -28.89 12.14
C LEU A 101 -25.33 -27.63 11.31
N GLN A 102 -26.24 -26.66 11.37
CA GLN A 102 -26.14 -25.39 10.64
C GLN A 102 -24.92 -24.55 11.03
N HIS A 103 -24.33 -24.75 12.21
CA HIS A 103 -23.11 -24.07 12.62
C HIS A 103 -21.87 -24.58 11.85
N ILE A 104 -22.00 -25.72 11.17
CA ILE A 104 -20.92 -26.29 10.33
C ILE A 104 -20.78 -25.52 9.02
N ASP A 105 -21.87 -24.97 8.46
CA ASP A 105 -21.98 -24.43 7.10
C ASP A 105 -20.87 -23.46 6.73
N LYS A 106 -20.68 -22.45 7.57
CA LYS A 106 -19.80 -21.34 7.28
C LYS A 106 -18.34 -21.77 6.97
N TYR A 107 -17.80 -22.59 7.84
CA TYR A 107 -16.40 -23.00 7.74
C TYR A 107 -16.22 -24.20 6.81
N TYR A 108 -17.18 -25.11 6.77
CA TYR A 108 -17.16 -26.28 5.91
C TYR A 108 -17.27 -25.88 4.42
N LEU A 109 -18.28 -25.11 4.08
CA LEU A 109 -18.49 -24.64 2.70
C LEU A 109 -17.34 -23.77 2.22
N GLY A 110 -16.73 -23.01 3.11
CA GLY A 110 -15.53 -22.24 2.86
C GLY A 110 -14.28 -23.12 2.64
N SER A 111 -14.23 -24.35 3.14
CA SER A 111 -13.05 -25.22 3.03
C SER A 111 -12.88 -25.91 1.68
N ASP A 112 -13.84 -25.78 0.78
CA ASP A 112 -13.81 -26.35 -0.59
C ASP A 112 -13.45 -27.86 -0.64
N ILE A 113 -14.05 -28.63 0.27
CA ILE A 113 -13.84 -30.08 0.38
C ILE A 113 -14.67 -30.75 -0.71
N ARG A 114 -14.00 -31.53 -1.56
CA ARG A 114 -14.64 -32.23 -2.71
C ARG A 114 -15.32 -33.54 -2.33
N ASN A 115 -14.78 -34.22 -1.32
CA ASN A 115 -15.27 -35.53 -0.87
C ASN A 115 -15.52 -35.50 0.63
N HIS A 116 -16.79 -35.53 1.03
CA HIS A 116 -17.20 -35.46 2.45
C HIS A 116 -16.69 -36.66 3.25
N HIS A 117 -16.60 -37.86 2.66
CA HIS A 117 -16.06 -39.04 3.31
C HIS A 117 -14.63 -38.87 3.82
N ASP A 118 -13.82 -38.07 3.10
CA ASP A 118 -12.43 -37.82 3.46
C ASP A 118 -12.28 -36.85 4.63
N ALA A 119 -13.28 -36.00 4.84
CA ALA A 119 -13.27 -34.97 5.87
C ALA A 119 -13.90 -35.46 7.19
N ILE A 120 -14.88 -36.35 7.12
CA ILE A 120 -15.56 -36.87 8.32
C ILE A 120 -14.68 -37.91 9.00
N ILE A 121 -14.20 -37.57 10.22
CA ILE A 121 -13.40 -38.49 11.05
C ILE A 121 -14.29 -39.56 11.69
N PHE A 122 -15.45 -39.16 12.19
CA PHE A 122 -16.54 -40.02 12.62
C PHE A 122 -17.82 -39.21 12.76
N ASP A 123 -18.97 -39.93 12.73
CA ASP A 123 -20.30 -39.40 12.96
C ASP A 123 -21.15 -40.43 13.72
N LYS A 124 -21.34 -40.20 15.03
CA LYS A 124 -22.16 -41.09 15.89
C LYS A 124 -23.66 -40.89 15.64
N THR A 125 -24.03 -39.81 14.96
CA THR A 125 -25.44 -39.45 14.73
C THR A 125 -25.97 -39.93 13.40
N ASN A 126 -25.08 -40.23 12.45
CA ASN A 126 -25.39 -40.50 11.04
C ASN A 126 -26.11 -39.35 10.33
N LYS A 127 -26.02 -38.12 10.86
CA LYS A 127 -26.70 -36.94 10.30
C LYS A 127 -25.78 -36.01 9.54
N VAL A 128 -24.47 -36.05 9.81
CA VAL A 128 -23.50 -35.10 9.26
C VAL A 128 -23.30 -35.33 7.76
N PHE A 129 -23.12 -36.57 7.33
CA PHE A 129 -22.89 -36.83 5.90
C PHE A 129 -24.08 -36.39 5.00
N PRO A 130 -25.34 -36.80 5.30
CA PRO A 130 -26.49 -36.35 4.52
C PRO A 130 -26.64 -34.82 4.52
N TYR A 131 -26.37 -34.19 5.66
CA TYR A 131 -26.41 -32.74 5.78
C TYR A 131 -25.36 -32.04 4.92
N LEU A 132 -24.12 -32.50 4.93
CA LEU A 132 -23.04 -31.96 4.10
C LEU A 132 -23.32 -32.12 2.60
N ASP A 133 -23.91 -33.22 2.22
CA ASP A 133 -24.33 -33.48 0.83
C ASP A 133 -25.42 -32.49 0.41
N GLU A 134 -26.46 -32.32 1.23
CA GLU A 134 -27.56 -31.37 1.01
C GLU A 134 -27.06 -29.93 0.85
N ILE A 135 -26.24 -29.43 1.80
CA ILE A 135 -25.76 -28.04 1.78
C ILE A 135 -24.83 -27.80 0.59
N THR A 136 -24.10 -28.81 0.15
CA THR A 136 -23.20 -28.68 -1.00
C THR A 136 -23.96 -28.70 -2.33
N GLN A 137 -25.03 -29.48 -2.43
CA GLN A 137 -25.93 -29.46 -3.60
C GLN A 137 -26.74 -28.15 -3.68
N THR A 138 -27.28 -27.68 -2.56
CA THR A 138 -28.01 -26.41 -2.50
C THR A 138 -27.11 -25.19 -2.67
N LYS A 139 -25.81 -25.31 -2.35
CA LYS A 139 -24.82 -24.25 -2.62
C LYS A 139 -24.83 -23.85 -4.09
N ASN A 140 -24.87 -24.81 -5.01
CA ASN A 140 -24.85 -24.54 -6.45
C ASN A 140 -26.06 -23.75 -6.94
N ALA A 141 -27.23 -23.89 -6.35
CA ALA A 141 -28.45 -23.18 -6.72
C ALA A 141 -28.53 -21.75 -6.11
N ARG A 142 -28.12 -21.57 -4.86
CA ARG A 142 -28.04 -20.25 -4.18
C ARG A 142 -26.82 -19.43 -4.62
N PHE A 143 -25.85 -20.07 -5.24
CA PHE A 143 -24.54 -19.52 -5.56
C PHE A 143 -24.60 -18.40 -6.59
N SER A 144 -25.49 -18.44 -7.59
CA SER A 144 -25.58 -17.43 -8.65
C SER A 144 -26.05 -16.06 -8.13
N GLU A 145 -27.09 -16.00 -7.32
CA GLU A 145 -27.59 -14.73 -6.77
C GLU A 145 -26.67 -14.17 -5.67
N THR A 146 -26.12 -15.06 -4.85
CA THR A 146 -25.12 -14.68 -3.83
C THR A 146 -23.83 -14.16 -4.46
N GLN A 147 -23.39 -14.73 -5.60
CA GLN A 147 -22.22 -14.23 -6.32
C GLN A 147 -22.49 -12.88 -6.97
N LYS A 148 -23.66 -12.66 -7.56
CA LYS A 148 -24.08 -11.37 -8.11
C LYS A 148 -23.96 -10.28 -7.03
N ASN A 149 -24.53 -10.51 -5.85
CA ASN A 149 -24.46 -9.58 -4.74
C ASN A 149 -23.02 -9.33 -4.24
N LYS A 150 -22.17 -10.38 -4.22
CA LYS A 150 -20.74 -10.23 -3.90
C LYS A 150 -20.01 -9.37 -4.94
N VAL A 151 -20.28 -9.53 -6.21
CA VAL A 151 -19.66 -8.71 -7.27
C VAL A 151 -20.07 -7.24 -7.12
N TYR A 152 -21.36 -6.97 -6.88
CA TYR A 152 -21.81 -5.60 -6.57
C TYR A 152 -21.09 -5.00 -5.38
N TYR A 153 -20.99 -5.77 -4.30
CA TYR A 153 -20.27 -5.34 -3.11
C TYR A 153 -18.79 -5.01 -3.42
N LEU A 154 -18.08 -5.89 -4.16
CA LEU A 154 -16.67 -5.71 -4.47
C LEU A 154 -16.43 -4.51 -5.39
N ILE A 155 -17.32 -4.26 -6.36
CA ILE A 155 -17.26 -3.07 -7.22
C ILE A 155 -17.42 -1.80 -6.37
N THR A 156 -18.43 -1.76 -5.51
CA THR A 156 -18.69 -0.61 -4.63
C THR A 156 -17.57 -0.43 -3.61
N GLU A 157 -17.10 -1.52 -2.99
CA GLU A 157 -15.99 -1.49 -2.04
C GLU A 157 -14.73 -0.94 -2.70
N PHE A 158 -14.39 -1.39 -3.91
CA PHE A 158 -13.25 -0.86 -4.63
C PHE A 158 -13.39 0.66 -4.89
N GLN A 159 -14.52 1.12 -5.39
CA GLN A 159 -14.76 2.54 -5.66
C GLN A 159 -14.55 3.40 -4.39
N ASN A 160 -15.16 2.98 -3.28
CA ASN A 160 -15.04 3.69 -2.00
C ASN A 160 -13.60 3.69 -1.46
N ARG A 161 -12.89 2.55 -1.56
CA ARG A 161 -11.51 2.44 -1.06
C ARG A 161 -10.52 3.19 -1.93
N PHE A 162 -10.72 3.16 -3.25
CA PHE A 162 -9.88 3.89 -4.20
C PHE A 162 -10.01 5.40 -4.00
N GLU A 163 -11.21 5.92 -3.80
CA GLU A 163 -11.43 7.33 -3.47
C GLU A 163 -10.75 7.69 -2.14
N ALA A 164 -11.05 6.93 -1.09
CA ALA A 164 -10.54 7.22 0.25
C ALA A 164 -9.01 7.10 0.35
N CYS A 165 -8.38 6.10 -0.31
CA CYS A 165 -6.92 5.98 -0.32
C CYS A 165 -6.27 7.11 -1.14
N SER A 166 -6.86 7.49 -2.26
CA SER A 166 -6.37 8.62 -3.07
C SER A 166 -6.41 9.93 -2.27
N ALA A 167 -7.51 10.19 -1.55
CA ALA A 167 -7.63 11.35 -0.68
C ALA A 167 -6.64 11.32 0.51
N ALA A 168 -6.35 10.15 1.07
CA ALA A 168 -5.35 9.98 2.13
C ALA A 168 -3.94 10.26 1.59
N HIS A 169 -3.62 9.77 0.40
CA HIS A 169 -2.35 10.03 -0.28
C HIS A 169 -2.15 11.53 -0.53
N ALA A 170 -3.16 12.21 -1.10
CA ALA A 170 -3.12 13.65 -1.34
C ALA A 170 -2.89 14.47 -0.05
N LYS A 171 -3.32 13.95 1.12
CA LYS A 171 -3.06 14.56 2.43
C LYS A 171 -1.73 14.13 3.05
N SER A 172 -0.93 13.32 2.37
CA SER A 172 0.29 12.70 2.88
C SER A 172 0.08 11.87 4.16
N ASP A 173 -1.12 11.29 4.33
CA ASP A 173 -1.45 10.36 5.42
C ASP A 173 -1.10 8.94 4.97
N GLY A 174 0.18 8.58 5.12
CA GLY A 174 0.71 7.29 4.67
C GLY A 174 0.09 6.09 5.37
N TYR A 175 -0.18 6.19 6.68
CA TYR A 175 -0.82 5.10 7.42
C TYR A 175 -2.23 4.79 6.88
N LYS A 176 -3.06 5.82 6.76
CA LYS A 176 -4.42 5.69 6.26
C LYS A 176 -4.45 5.24 4.80
N PHE A 177 -3.53 5.75 3.98
CA PHE A 177 -3.35 5.31 2.60
C PHE A 177 -3.11 3.80 2.53
N ASN A 178 -2.15 3.28 3.29
CA ASN A 178 -1.77 1.87 3.27
C ASN A 178 -2.95 0.95 3.62
N ILE A 179 -3.69 1.27 4.69
CA ILE A 179 -4.85 0.48 5.11
C ILE A 179 -5.94 0.47 4.01
N LEU A 180 -6.28 1.65 3.49
CA LEU A 180 -7.35 1.78 2.50
C LEU A 180 -6.97 1.19 1.15
N PHE A 181 -5.73 1.36 0.71
CA PHE A 181 -5.20 0.75 -0.50
C PHE A 181 -5.22 -0.79 -0.42
N SER A 182 -4.78 -1.35 0.69
CA SER A 182 -4.81 -2.80 0.92
C SER A 182 -6.24 -3.37 0.86
N HIS A 183 -7.24 -2.64 1.38
CA HIS A 183 -8.65 -3.03 1.25
C HIS A 183 -9.12 -2.97 -0.21
N GLY A 184 -8.74 -1.94 -0.97
CA GLY A 184 -9.03 -1.83 -2.40
C GLY A 184 -8.38 -2.95 -3.21
N LEU A 185 -7.10 -3.26 -2.94
CA LEU A 185 -6.39 -4.38 -3.54
C LEU A 185 -7.09 -5.71 -3.25
N ASN A 186 -7.49 -5.95 -2.01
CA ASN A 186 -8.22 -7.15 -1.63
C ASN A 186 -9.56 -7.27 -2.39
N ALA A 187 -10.29 -6.16 -2.60
CA ALA A 187 -11.53 -6.17 -3.37
C ALA A 187 -11.27 -6.58 -4.83
N VAL A 188 -10.22 -6.06 -5.47
CA VAL A 188 -9.83 -6.42 -6.85
C VAL A 188 -9.42 -7.89 -6.93
N VAL A 189 -8.59 -8.35 -6.00
CA VAL A 189 -8.13 -9.74 -5.92
C VAL A 189 -9.32 -10.70 -5.83
N ARG A 190 -10.30 -10.42 -4.97
CA ARG A 190 -11.52 -11.22 -4.82
C ARG A 190 -12.39 -11.18 -6.07
N LEU A 191 -12.46 -10.03 -6.75
CA LEU A 191 -13.17 -9.90 -8.03
C LEU A 191 -12.55 -10.79 -9.10
N ILE A 192 -11.21 -10.81 -9.20
CA ILE A 192 -10.46 -11.68 -10.11
C ILE A 192 -10.80 -13.15 -9.84
N TYR A 193 -10.80 -13.58 -8.57
CA TYR A 193 -11.16 -14.97 -8.21
C TYR A 193 -12.55 -15.36 -8.68
N LEU A 194 -13.54 -14.48 -8.53
CA LEU A 194 -14.89 -14.72 -9.01
C LEU A 194 -14.94 -14.79 -10.54
N CYS A 195 -14.24 -13.89 -11.24
CA CYS A 195 -14.16 -13.88 -12.69
C CYS A 195 -13.54 -15.16 -13.24
N GLU A 196 -12.49 -15.67 -12.62
CA GLU A 196 -11.78 -16.89 -13.01
C GLU A 196 -12.51 -18.19 -12.57
N GLY A 197 -13.64 -18.08 -11.88
CA GLY A 197 -14.42 -19.23 -11.42
C GLY A 197 -13.72 -20.02 -10.30
N LYS A 198 -12.74 -19.42 -9.63
CA LYS A 198 -12.02 -20.03 -8.51
C LYS A 198 -12.75 -19.67 -7.23
N SER A 199 -13.39 -20.67 -6.58
CA SER A 199 -14.01 -20.50 -5.28
C SER A 199 -12.94 -20.47 -4.21
N LYS A 200 -12.86 -19.41 -3.40
CA LYS A 200 -12.02 -19.38 -2.21
C LYS A 200 -12.71 -18.67 -1.05
N HIS A 201 -12.17 -18.92 0.14
CA HIS A 201 -12.70 -18.47 1.41
C HIS A 201 -12.85 -16.96 1.48
N ASP A 202 -13.99 -16.50 1.94
CA ASP A 202 -14.24 -15.06 2.13
C ASP A 202 -13.37 -14.43 3.22
N PHE A 203 -12.70 -15.23 4.05
CA PHE A 203 -11.94 -14.78 5.23
C PHE A 203 -10.42 -15.01 5.15
N MET A 204 -9.93 -15.76 4.15
CA MET A 204 -8.50 -15.99 3.96
C MET A 204 -8.00 -15.33 2.69
N PRO A 205 -6.86 -14.64 2.73
CA PRO A 205 -6.24 -14.10 1.53
C PRO A 205 -5.90 -15.22 0.53
N PRO A 206 -6.11 -15.01 -0.76
CA PRO A 206 -5.73 -15.96 -1.78
C PRO A 206 -4.21 -16.15 -1.90
N ASN A 207 -3.76 -17.34 -2.29
CA ASN A 207 -2.37 -17.62 -2.62
C ASN A 207 -2.12 -17.36 -4.12
N PHE A 208 -1.99 -16.10 -4.50
CA PHE A 208 -1.89 -15.71 -5.90
C PHE A 208 -0.74 -16.36 -6.65
N LEU A 209 0.43 -16.52 -6.01
CA LEU A 209 1.60 -17.16 -6.64
C LEU A 209 1.36 -18.63 -7.00
N THR A 210 0.51 -19.34 -6.25
CA THR A 210 0.21 -20.76 -6.51
C THR A 210 -1.01 -20.98 -7.38
N ASP A 211 -1.96 -20.03 -7.36
CA ASP A 211 -3.28 -20.19 -7.98
C ASP A 211 -3.38 -19.59 -9.37
N TYR A 212 -2.48 -18.68 -9.72
CA TYR A 212 -2.49 -17.92 -10.97
C TYR A 212 -1.20 -18.02 -11.76
N SER A 213 -1.20 -17.44 -12.96
CA SER A 213 0.01 -17.32 -13.74
C SER A 213 1.06 -16.52 -12.96
N TYR A 214 2.31 -16.91 -13.09
CA TYR A 214 3.44 -16.26 -12.41
C TYR A 214 3.45 -14.73 -12.61
N ARG A 215 3.11 -14.26 -13.82
CA ARG A 215 3.06 -12.83 -14.14
C ARG A 215 2.01 -12.07 -13.32
N LEU A 216 0.77 -12.59 -13.26
CA LEU A 216 -0.30 -11.96 -12.46
C LEU A 216 0.01 -12.05 -10.96
N GLY A 217 0.58 -13.16 -10.51
CA GLY A 217 1.01 -13.33 -9.13
C GLY A 217 2.03 -12.27 -8.71
N LEU A 218 3.06 -12.02 -9.52
CA LEU A 218 4.06 -10.98 -9.25
C LEU A 218 3.47 -9.58 -9.27
N GLU A 219 2.54 -9.27 -10.19
CA GLU A 219 1.87 -7.98 -10.25
C GLU A 219 1.09 -7.67 -8.96
N ILE A 220 0.36 -8.67 -8.43
CA ILE A 220 -0.37 -8.54 -7.16
C ILE A 220 0.58 -8.43 -5.97
N GLU A 221 1.67 -9.19 -5.97
CA GLU A 221 2.68 -9.14 -4.90
C GLU A 221 3.39 -7.78 -4.86
N GLU A 222 3.74 -7.22 -6.02
CA GLU A 222 4.29 -5.86 -6.12
C GLU A 222 3.31 -4.83 -5.53
N LEU A 223 2.02 -4.92 -5.85
CA LEU A 223 0.99 -4.04 -5.31
C LEU A 223 0.78 -4.22 -3.79
N GLY A 224 1.12 -5.38 -3.24
CA GLY A 224 1.08 -5.68 -1.80
C GLY A 224 2.21 -5.01 -1.01
N THR A 225 3.31 -4.62 -1.68
CA THR A 225 4.42 -3.91 -1.03
C THR A 225 4.16 -2.41 -1.02
N MET A 226 4.07 -1.82 0.17
CA MET A 226 3.67 -0.43 0.34
C MET A 226 4.87 0.49 0.52
N ASP A 227 5.20 1.20 -0.54
CA ASP A 227 6.14 2.32 -0.51
C ASP A 227 5.43 3.58 -1.04
N LEU A 228 5.36 4.63 -0.21
CA LEU A 228 4.72 5.88 -0.62
C LEU A 228 5.41 6.55 -1.83
N ARG A 229 6.69 6.21 -2.07
CA ARG A 229 7.45 6.70 -3.24
C ARG A 229 6.87 6.22 -4.56
N VAL A 230 6.16 5.10 -4.56
CA VAL A 230 5.51 4.52 -5.75
C VAL A 230 3.99 4.55 -5.69
N ALA A 231 3.41 5.26 -4.71
CA ALA A 231 1.97 5.26 -4.46
C ALA A 231 1.12 5.62 -5.70
N ASN A 232 1.49 6.63 -6.49
CA ASN A 232 0.75 6.97 -7.72
C ASN A 232 0.87 5.88 -8.79
N SER A 233 2.04 5.26 -8.93
CA SER A 233 2.23 4.12 -9.82
C SER A 233 1.38 2.92 -9.39
N HIS A 234 1.37 2.62 -8.10
CA HIS A 234 0.54 1.54 -7.55
C HIS A 234 -0.96 1.83 -7.68
N LYS A 235 -1.41 3.06 -7.42
CA LYS A 235 -2.80 3.47 -7.69
C LYS A 235 -3.16 3.25 -9.16
N ARG A 236 -2.28 3.62 -10.11
CA ARG A 236 -2.52 3.41 -11.54
C ARG A 236 -2.64 1.93 -11.89
N LYS A 237 -1.68 1.12 -11.48
CA LYS A 237 -1.69 -0.33 -11.73
C LYS A 237 -2.94 -0.99 -11.13
N LEU A 238 -3.31 -0.62 -9.90
CA LEU A 238 -4.50 -1.15 -9.23
C LEU A 238 -5.79 -0.76 -9.98
N LEU A 239 -5.89 0.49 -10.44
CA LEU A 239 -7.00 0.98 -11.24
C LEU A 239 -7.09 0.24 -12.59
N ASP A 240 -5.98 0.08 -13.29
CA ASP A 240 -5.92 -0.64 -14.57
C ASP A 240 -6.35 -2.10 -14.41
N LEU A 241 -5.90 -2.74 -13.34
CA LEU A 241 -6.28 -4.11 -13.02
C LEU A 241 -7.79 -4.22 -12.74
N PHE A 242 -8.36 -3.32 -11.96
CA PHE A 242 -9.80 -3.27 -11.71
C PHE A 242 -10.59 -3.05 -13.00
N LEU A 243 -10.21 -2.06 -13.81
CA LEU A 243 -10.89 -1.73 -15.07
C LEU A 243 -10.80 -2.84 -16.12
N LYS A 244 -9.75 -3.67 -16.05
CA LYS A 244 -9.63 -4.89 -16.89
C LYS A 244 -10.67 -5.94 -16.53
N TYR A 245 -10.91 -6.16 -15.23
CA TYR A 245 -11.80 -7.21 -14.75
C TYR A 245 -13.26 -6.76 -14.58
N LEU A 246 -13.53 -5.46 -14.49
CA LEU A 246 -14.88 -4.91 -14.37
C LEU A 246 -15.85 -5.38 -15.47
N PRO A 247 -15.53 -5.25 -16.78
CA PRO A 247 -16.42 -5.73 -17.84
C PRO A 247 -16.60 -7.26 -17.80
N ILE A 248 -15.56 -8.02 -17.48
CA ILE A 248 -15.65 -9.49 -17.35
C ILE A 248 -16.62 -9.87 -16.23
N ALA A 249 -16.54 -9.17 -15.09
CA ALA A 249 -17.42 -9.42 -13.96
C ALA A 249 -18.87 -9.04 -14.26
N THR A 250 -19.10 -7.88 -14.88
CA THR A 250 -20.45 -7.41 -15.20
C THR A 250 -21.13 -8.32 -16.21
N GLU A 251 -20.43 -8.79 -17.23
CA GLU A 251 -20.97 -9.75 -18.22
C GLU A 251 -21.24 -11.11 -17.57
N LYS A 252 -20.23 -11.70 -16.90
CA LYS A 252 -20.33 -13.06 -16.32
C LYS A 252 -21.44 -13.20 -15.29
N PHE A 253 -21.68 -12.17 -14.47
CA PHE A 253 -22.65 -12.20 -13.37
C PHE A 253 -23.94 -11.43 -13.69
N ASN A 254 -24.12 -10.99 -14.93
CA ASN A 254 -25.28 -10.20 -15.38
C ASN A 254 -25.54 -9.01 -14.44
N ILE A 255 -24.50 -8.18 -14.23
CA ILE A 255 -24.55 -6.99 -13.39
C ILE A 255 -25.00 -5.79 -14.26
N ASP A 256 -26.10 -5.20 -13.88
CA ASP A 256 -26.52 -3.92 -14.46
C ASP A 256 -25.71 -2.79 -13.82
N SER A 257 -24.66 -2.37 -14.50
CA SER A 257 -23.75 -1.29 -14.04
C SER A 257 -23.28 -0.45 -15.22
N ASP A 258 -23.32 0.86 -15.05
CA ASP A 258 -22.75 1.78 -16.03
C ASP A 258 -21.21 1.81 -15.90
N ILE A 259 -20.56 0.90 -16.65
CA ILE A 259 -19.10 0.76 -16.69
C ILE A 259 -18.43 2.08 -17.10
N LEU A 260 -19.01 2.85 -18.00
CA LEU A 260 -18.45 4.11 -18.50
C LEU A 260 -18.43 5.17 -17.38
N SER A 261 -19.52 5.29 -16.63
CA SER A 261 -19.58 6.20 -15.47
C SER A 261 -18.62 5.77 -14.36
N ILE A 262 -18.51 4.47 -14.05
CA ILE A 262 -17.56 3.95 -13.08
C ILE A 262 -16.12 4.29 -13.50
N LYS A 263 -15.78 4.01 -14.76
CA LYS A 263 -14.47 4.33 -15.32
C LYS A 263 -14.17 5.82 -15.24
N PHE A 264 -15.11 6.66 -15.71
CA PHE A 264 -14.96 8.11 -15.68
C PHE A 264 -14.74 8.62 -14.25
N PHE A 265 -15.54 8.17 -13.29
CA PHE A 265 -15.41 8.52 -11.87
C PHE A 265 -14.02 8.18 -11.32
N LEU A 266 -13.57 6.93 -11.48
CA LEU A 266 -12.29 6.48 -10.95
C LEU A 266 -11.07 7.16 -11.60
N GLU A 267 -11.13 7.38 -12.92
CA GLU A 267 -10.12 8.15 -13.65
C GLU A 267 -10.07 9.62 -13.19
N SER A 268 -11.22 10.20 -12.91
CA SER A 268 -11.31 11.57 -12.38
C SER A 268 -10.69 11.70 -11.00
N ILE A 269 -10.94 10.72 -10.10
CA ILE A 269 -10.30 10.65 -8.79
C ILE A 269 -8.78 10.51 -8.93
N TYR A 270 -8.32 9.58 -9.76
CA TYR A 270 -6.90 9.39 -9.98
C TYR A 270 -6.21 10.67 -10.45
N LYS A 271 -6.82 11.38 -11.40
CA LYS A 271 -6.30 12.66 -11.91
C LYS A 271 -6.33 13.76 -10.86
N ARG A 272 -7.45 13.88 -10.12
CA ARG A 272 -7.62 14.88 -9.04
C ARG A 272 -6.53 14.78 -7.98
N ASP A 273 -6.18 13.56 -7.59
CA ASP A 273 -5.30 13.30 -6.45
C ASP A 273 -3.87 12.88 -6.89
N SER A 274 -3.47 13.20 -8.14
CA SER A 274 -2.18 12.82 -8.74
C SER A 274 -1.15 13.95 -8.77
N LEU A 275 -1.24 14.92 -7.89
CA LEU A 275 -0.17 15.92 -7.74
C LEU A 275 1.03 15.28 -7.06
N TRP A 276 2.02 14.90 -7.84
CA TRP A 276 3.18 14.15 -7.38
C TRP A 276 4.08 15.01 -6.49
N ASN A 277 4.64 14.37 -5.48
CA ASN A 277 5.63 14.95 -4.59
C ASN A 277 5.17 16.21 -3.83
N PHE A 278 3.84 16.50 -3.83
CA PHE A 278 3.31 17.66 -3.12
C PHE A 278 3.37 17.45 -1.61
N ARG A 279 4.10 18.33 -0.94
CA ARG A 279 4.17 18.38 0.53
C ARG A 279 4.74 19.67 1.05
N ASP A 280 4.41 19.98 2.31
CA ASP A 280 5.09 20.99 3.12
C ASP A 280 6.52 20.51 3.44
N VAL A 281 7.52 21.34 3.21
CA VAL A 281 8.93 21.04 3.49
C VAL A 281 9.17 20.82 4.99
N ALA A 282 8.37 21.47 5.85
CA ALA A 282 8.39 21.26 7.29
C ALA A 282 7.90 19.88 7.75
N LYS A 283 7.35 19.04 6.84
CA LYS A 283 6.84 17.71 7.17
C LYS A 283 7.91 16.84 7.87
N PHE A 284 9.11 16.86 7.36
CA PHE A 284 10.23 16.09 7.91
C PHE A 284 11.16 16.92 8.81
N ASN A 285 11.17 18.25 8.62
CA ASN A 285 12.08 19.14 9.31
C ASN A 285 11.35 20.17 10.18
N ARG A 286 11.25 19.91 11.48
CA ARG A 286 10.57 20.78 12.43
C ARG A 286 11.27 22.13 12.66
N LYS A 287 12.51 22.31 12.20
CA LYS A 287 13.24 23.58 12.25
C LYS A 287 12.77 24.55 11.17
N ILE A 288 11.99 24.10 10.20
CA ILE A 288 11.36 24.94 9.17
C ILE A 288 9.90 25.24 9.57
N LYS A 289 9.45 26.48 9.38
CA LYS A 289 8.07 26.90 9.63
C LYS A 289 7.12 26.16 8.71
N ARG A 290 6.03 25.65 9.29
CA ARG A 290 4.94 25.02 8.51
C ARG A 290 4.19 26.06 7.69
N GLY A 291 3.76 25.65 6.50
CA GLY A 291 2.92 26.48 5.63
C GLY A 291 3.69 27.57 4.89
N VAL A 292 5.02 27.58 4.92
CA VAL A 292 5.85 28.59 4.25
C VAL A 292 6.36 28.08 2.89
N ILE A 293 6.92 26.88 2.86
CA ILE A 293 7.51 26.28 1.65
C ILE A 293 6.85 24.95 1.36
N TYR A 294 6.35 24.81 0.16
CA TYR A 294 5.86 23.57 -0.41
C TYR A 294 6.73 23.11 -1.57
N ARG A 295 6.73 21.82 -1.85
CA ARG A 295 7.34 21.25 -3.04
C ARG A 295 6.36 20.36 -3.78
N SER A 296 6.49 20.24 -5.13
CA SER A 296 5.62 19.38 -5.93
C SER A 296 6.25 19.04 -7.29
N SER A 297 5.58 18.20 -8.08
CA SER A 297 5.72 18.18 -9.53
C SER A 297 5.15 19.45 -10.15
N ALA A 298 5.34 19.63 -11.45
CA ALA A 298 4.84 20.81 -12.17
C ALA A 298 3.32 20.97 -12.02
N LEU A 299 2.89 22.08 -11.43
CA LEU A 299 1.48 22.34 -11.16
C LEU A 299 0.64 22.45 -12.44
N CYS A 300 1.23 22.94 -13.54
CA CYS A 300 0.54 23.01 -14.85
C CYS A 300 0.20 21.61 -15.42
N LEU A 301 0.88 20.55 -14.98
CA LEU A 301 0.58 19.16 -15.35
C LEU A 301 -0.52 18.54 -14.50
N TYR A 302 -0.87 19.17 -13.41
CA TYR A 302 -1.91 18.69 -12.51
C TYR A 302 -3.29 18.82 -13.16
N LYS A 303 -4.07 17.74 -13.14
CA LYS A 303 -5.40 17.65 -13.78
C LYS A 303 -6.56 17.71 -12.79
N GLY A 304 -6.26 17.93 -11.52
CA GLY A 304 -7.24 18.15 -10.48
C GLY A 304 -7.56 19.63 -10.28
N ASP A 305 -8.23 19.94 -9.19
CA ASP A 305 -8.61 21.30 -8.79
C ASP A 305 -7.40 22.04 -8.19
N LEU A 306 -6.66 22.75 -9.03
CA LEU A 306 -5.48 23.50 -8.62
C LEU A 306 -5.84 24.68 -7.73
N ASP A 307 -6.97 25.35 -7.99
CA ASP A 307 -7.39 26.52 -7.23
C ASP A 307 -7.68 26.15 -5.76
N ASN A 308 -8.34 25.02 -5.56
CA ASN A 308 -8.57 24.48 -4.20
C ASN A 308 -7.26 24.22 -3.44
N ILE A 309 -6.24 23.62 -4.11
CA ILE A 309 -4.94 23.37 -3.47
C ILE A 309 -4.28 24.70 -3.08
N ILE A 310 -4.29 25.64 -3.99
CA ILE A 310 -3.67 26.95 -3.82
C ILE A 310 -4.32 27.72 -2.68
N ASP A 311 -5.64 27.83 -2.67
CA ASP A 311 -6.36 28.53 -1.62
C ASP A 311 -6.18 27.86 -0.26
N LYS A 312 -6.28 26.54 -0.23
CA LYS A 312 -6.14 25.76 0.99
C LYS A 312 -4.78 25.91 1.67
N TYR A 313 -3.71 26.03 0.88
CA TYR A 313 -2.34 26.14 1.39
C TYR A 313 -1.79 27.57 1.28
N ASN A 314 -2.61 28.54 0.87
CA ASN A 314 -2.24 29.94 0.67
C ASN A 314 -1.00 30.11 -0.24
N ILE A 315 -0.89 29.29 -1.28
CA ILE A 315 0.21 29.33 -2.25
C ILE A 315 -0.11 30.42 -3.27
N LYS A 316 0.68 31.49 -3.30
CA LYS A 316 0.54 32.58 -4.29
C LYS A 316 1.82 32.79 -5.10
N THR A 317 2.93 32.20 -4.65
CA THR A 317 4.22 32.28 -5.35
C THR A 317 4.62 30.88 -5.80
N ILE A 318 5.00 30.75 -7.07
CA ILE A 318 5.45 29.52 -7.69
C ILE A 318 6.87 29.76 -8.22
N ILE A 319 7.78 28.88 -7.86
CA ILE A 319 9.15 28.86 -8.40
C ILE A 319 9.28 27.63 -9.33
N ASP A 320 9.37 27.90 -10.62
CA ASP A 320 9.46 26.88 -11.66
C ASP A 320 10.92 26.66 -12.08
N LEU A 321 11.43 25.47 -11.80
CA LEU A 321 12.83 25.07 -12.09
C LEU A 321 12.97 24.38 -13.45
N ARG A 322 11.91 24.29 -14.25
CA ARG A 322 11.95 23.61 -15.54
C ARG A 322 12.77 24.38 -16.56
N ALA A 323 13.39 23.65 -17.48
CA ALA A 323 14.07 24.24 -18.61
C ALA A 323 13.10 24.87 -19.60
N ASN A 324 13.55 25.84 -20.38
CA ASN A 324 12.72 26.53 -21.38
C ASN A 324 12.04 25.56 -22.39
N ARG A 325 12.67 24.46 -22.72
CA ARG A 325 12.09 23.46 -23.62
C ARG A 325 10.92 22.72 -22.98
N GLU A 326 10.96 22.48 -21.65
CA GLU A 326 9.89 21.82 -20.93
C GLU A 326 8.63 22.72 -20.81
N LEU A 327 8.81 24.03 -20.80
CA LEU A 327 7.70 24.98 -20.84
C LEU A 327 6.94 24.94 -22.16
N LYS A 328 7.62 24.61 -23.28
CA LYS A 328 6.97 24.47 -24.60
C LYS A 328 6.00 23.30 -24.63
N ASP A 329 6.27 22.26 -23.86
CA ASP A 329 5.43 21.06 -23.79
C ASP A 329 4.21 21.27 -22.89
N CYS A 330 4.37 22.01 -21.79
CA CYS A 330 3.30 22.37 -20.87
C CYS A 330 3.67 23.64 -20.09
N ASP A 331 2.95 24.70 -20.29
CA ASP A 331 3.10 25.97 -19.55
C ASP A 331 1.83 26.27 -18.75
N TYR A 332 1.91 27.23 -17.85
CA TYR A 332 0.77 27.79 -17.14
C TYR A 332 -0.15 28.56 -18.11
N SER A 333 -1.45 28.40 -17.93
CA SER A 333 -2.43 29.20 -18.69
C SER A 333 -2.31 30.69 -18.35
N ASP A 334 -2.83 31.54 -19.21
CA ASP A 334 -2.84 32.99 -18.95
C ASP A 334 -3.61 33.35 -17.68
N GLU A 335 -4.68 32.62 -17.38
CA GLU A 335 -5.45 32.74 -16.15
C GLU A 335 -4.61 32.37 -14.92
N GLN A 336 -3.87 31.27 -15.00
CA GLN A 336 -2.95 30.86 -13.92
C GLN A 336 -1.82 31.87 -13.72
N LYS A 337 -1.25 32.40 -14.82
CA LYS A 337 -0.22 33.45 -14.75
C LYS A 337 -0.75 34.79 -14.17
N ALA A 338 -2.03 35.07 -14.33
CA ALA A 338 -2.66 36.23 -13.72
C ALA A 338 -2.90 36.06 -12.21
N ASN A 339 -3.12 34.82 -11.75
CA ASN A 339 -3.46 34.50 -10.37
C ASN A 339 -2.24 34.25 -9.48
N PHE A 340 -1.06 33.95 -10.07
CA PHE A 340 0.15 33.60 -9.36
C PHE A 340 1.32 34.51 -9.69
N ASN A 341 2.18 34.72 -8.70
CA ASN A 341 3.53 35.24 -8.92
C ASN A 341 4.46 34.05 -9.30
N ILE A 342 4.66 33.86 -10.62
CA ILE A 342 5.49 32.80 -11.15
C ILE A 342 6.89 33.31 -11.42
N THR A 343 7.88 32.73 -10.72
CA THR A 343 9.30 32.99 -10.95
C THR A 343 9.89 31.79 -11.71
N HIS A 344 10.41 32.01 -12.91
CA HIS A 344 11.12 31.01 -13.66
C HIS A 344 12.61 31.05 -13.33
N ALA A 345 13.09 30.01 -12.62
CA ALA A 345 14.49 29.86 -12.18
C ALA A 345 15.07 28.54 -12.71
N PRO A 346 15.38 28.44 -14.01
CA PRO A 346 15.64 27.17 -14.68
C PRO A 346 16.93 26.49 -14.18
N PHE A 347 16.80 25.19 -13.86
CA PHE A 347 17.91 24.24 -13.75
C PHE A 347 17.91 23.43 -15.04
N ASP A 348 18.55 23.96 -16.10
CA ASP A 348 18.48 23.41 -17.43
C ASP A 348 19.67 22.47 -17.73
N PRO A 349 19.51 21.13 -17.63
CA PRO A 349 20.61 20.20 -17.84
C PRO A 349 21.11 20.16 -19.31
N TRP A 350 20.41 20.83 -20.21
CA TRP A 350 20.80 20.92 -21.62
C TRP A 350 21.56 22.21 -21.95
N ALA A 351 21.65 23.12 -21.00
CA ALA A 351 22.42 24.36 -21.14
C ALA A 351 23.90 24.19 -20.73
N GLN A 352 24.38 22.96 -20.60
CA GLN A 352 25.79 22.66 -20.26
C GLN A 352 26.73 23.18 -21.33
N SER A 353 27.74 23.95 -20.91
CA SER A 353 28.80 24.41 -21.80
C SER A 353 29.68 23.23 -22.26
N VAL A 354 30.38 23.41 -23.40
CA VAL A 354 31.35 22.43 -23.90
C VAL A 354 32.46 22.22 -22.87
N GLU A 355 32.90 23.28 -22.21
CA GLU A 355 33.91 23.22 -21.14
C GLU A 355 33.47 22.38 -19.98
N PHE A 356 32.23 22.57 -19.48
CA PHE A 356 31.64 21.76 -18.43
C PHE A 356 31.59 20.28 -18.84
N GLN A 357 31.08 20.00 -20.05
CA GLN A 357 30.99 18.62 -20.57
C GLN A 357 32.36 17.95 -20.66
N ASN A 358 33.37 18.66 -21.11
CA ASN A 358 34.74 18.12 -21.19
C ASN A 358 35.34 17.84 -19.80
N THR A 359 34.99 18.65 -18.81
CA THR A 359 35.49 18.51 -17.44
C THR A 359 34.77 17.39 -16.66
N TYR A 360 33.50 17.25 -16.87
CA TYR A 360 32.63 16.37 -16.07
C TYR A 360 31.97 15.24 -16.89
N ASN A 361 32.63 14.72 -17.89
CA ASN A 361 32.12 13.66 -18.78
C ASN A 361 32.17 12.24 -18.20
N LYS A 362 32.59 12.09 -16.94
CA LYS A 362 32.66 10.80 -16.24
C LYS A 362 31.45 10.64 -15.31
N GLY A 363 30.67 9.58 -15.52
CA GLY A 363 29.50 9.24 -14.73
C GLY A 363 28.26 9.03 -15.61
N THR A 364 27.17 8.73 -14.96
CA THR A 364 25.85 8.65 -15.61
C THR A 364 25.33 10.04 -15.99
N ASN A 365 24.39 10.11 -16.92
CA ASN A 365 23.74 11.39 -17.28
C ASN A 365 23.12 12.08 -16.06
N VAL A 366 22.62 11.32 -15.09
CA VAL A 366 22.03 11.86 -13.86
C VAL A 366 23.13 12.47 -12.97
N GLU A 367 24.23 11.78 -12.75
CA GLU A 367 25.37 12.31 -11.97
C GLU A 367 25.94 13.59 -12.58
N ILE A 368 26.07 13.62 -13.91
CA ILE A 368 26.52 14.82 -14.64
C ILE A 368 25.53 15.97 -14.44
N ALA A 369 24.23 15.70 -14.52
CA ALA A 369 23.19 16.70 -14.29
C ALA A 369 23.23 17.26 -12.85
N TYR A 370 23.41 16.40 -11.84
CA TYR A 370 23.54 16.87 -10.45
C TYR A 370 24.77 17.74 -10.21
N LYS A 371 25.91 17.39 -10.82
CA LYS A 371 27.10 18.26 -10.83
C LYS A 371 26.80 19.61 -11.46
N PHE A 372 26.16 19.60 -12.63
CA PHE A 372 25.76 20.82 -13.30
C PHE A 372 24.84 21.72 -12.46
N PHE A 373 23.80 21.14 -11.88
CA PHE A 373 22.86 21.86 -11.02
C PHE A 373 23.57 22.50 -9.80
N SER A 374 24.53 21.79 -9.23
CA SER A 374 25.26 22.25 -8.04
C SER A 374 26.33 23.30 -8.36
N LEU A 375 26.95 23.25 -9.54
CA LEU A 375 28.08 24.11 -9.87
C LEU A 375 27.70 25.31 -10.74
N GLU A 376 26.77 25.14 -11.69
CA GLU A 376 26.50 26.13 -12.75
C GLU A 376 25.17 26.86 -12.59
N CYS A 377 24.17 26.29 -11.87
CA CYS A 377 22.85 26.93 -11.71
C CYS A 377 22.81 27.99 -10.61
N LYS A 378 23.94 28.66 -10.33
CA LYS A 378 24.09 29.64 -9.23
C LYS A 378 23.13 30.82 -9.34
N MET A 379 22.91 31.34 -10.53
CA MET A 379 21.99 32.45 -10.76
C MET A 379 20.53 32.05 -10.51
N SER A 380 20.15 30.81 -10.88
CA SER A 380 18.83 30.27 -10.56
C SER A 380 18.65 30.10 -9.06
N ILE A 381 19.68 29.62 -8.32
CA ILE A 381 19.65 29.53 -6.86
C ILE A 381 19.47 30.92 -6.24
N LYS A 382 20.20 31.94 -6.73
CA LYS A 382 20.02 33.33 -6.27
C LYS A 382 18.58 33.79 -6.44
N LEU A 383 18.01 33.62 -7.63
CA LEU A 383 16.64 34.01 -7.94
C LEU A 383 15.61 33.28 -7.07
N ILE A 384 15.83 31.99 -6.77
CA ILE A 384 15.00 31.22 -5.85
C ILE A 384 15.00 31.86 -4.46
N ILE A 385 16.18 32.14 -3.92
CA ILE A 385 16.34 32.70 -2.56
C ILE A 385 15.70 34.09 -2.48
N GLU A 386 15.95 34.95 -3.44
CA GLU A 386 15.36 36.30 -3.50
C GLU A 386 13.83 36.22 -3.60
N THR A 387 13.30 35.29 -4.37
CA THR A 387 11.86 35.07 -4.49
C THR A 387 11.25 34.60 -3.16
N ILE A 388 11.89 33.69 -2.45
CA ILE A 388 11.41 33.22 -1.14
C ILE A 388 11.40 34.38 -0.13
N ILE A 389 12.47 35.17 -0.06
CA ILE A 389 12.60 36.31 0.85
C ILE A 389 11.47 37.31 0.62
N ASN A 390 11.21 37.64 -0.65
CA ASN A 390 10.27 38.67 -1.04
C ASN A 390 8.80 38.19 -1.06
N SER A 391 8.53 36.89 -0.92
CA SER A 391 7.17 36.38 -0.92
C SER A 391 6.45 36.65 0.41
N ASN A 392 5.22 37.15 0.36
CA ASN A 392 4.37 37.33 1.53
C ASN A 392 3.45 36.14 1.84
N ASN A 393 3.37 35.17 0.94
CA ASN A 393 2.52 33.99 1.02
C ASN A 393 3.38 32.72 0.94
N ALA A 394 2.74 31.57 1.05
CA ALA A 394 3.42 30.32 0.83
C ALA A 394 3.99 30.19 -0.59
N VAL A 395 5.18 29.59 -0.67
CA VAL A 395 5.91 29.39 -1.93
C VAL A 395 5.85 27.90 -2.29
N ASN A 396 5.49 27.60 -3.53
CA ASN A 396 5.64 26.25 -4.07
C ASN A 396 6.85 26.19 -5.03
N ILE A 397 7.75 25.25 -4.78
CA ILE A 397 8.95 25.02 -5.60
C ILE A 397 8.77 23.71 -6.36
N HIS A 398 8.89 23.76 -7.68
CA HIS A 398 8.75 22.56 -8.49
C HIS A 398 9.70 22.53 -9.69
N CYS A 399 9.95 21.31 -10.18
CA CYS A 399 10.48 21.07 -11.52
C CYS A 399 9.44 20.28 -12.33
N HIS A 400 9.83 19.37 -13.21
CA HIS A 400 8.87 18.52 -13.91
C HIS A 400 8.24 17.49 -12.95
N ALA A 401 9.05 16.61 -12.36
CA ALA A 401 8.60 15.56 -11.45
C ALA A 401 8.59 15.98 -9.95
N GLY A 402 9.19 17.10 -9.59
CA GLY A 402 9.35 17.50 -8.19
C GLY A 402 10.37 16.68 -7.41
N LYS A 403 11.29 16.00 -8.10
CA LYS A 403 12.25 15.06 -7.53
C LYS A 403 13.67 15.66 -7.46
N ASP A 404 14.39 15.70 -8.58
CA ASP A 404 15.83 16.01 -8.62
C ASP A 404 16.14 17.48 -8.38
N ARG A 405 15.80 18.37 -9.30
CA ARG A 405 16.03 19.83 -9.21
C ARG A 405 15.37 20.43 -7.98
N THR A 406 14.14 20.04 -7.74
CA THR A 406 13.42 20.41 -6.52
C THR A 406 14.11 19.84 -5.29
N GLY A 407 14.55 18.58 -5.32
CA GLY A 407 15.28 17.93 -4.23
C GLY A 407 16.55 18.69 -3.85
N ILE A 408 17.37 19.09 -4.84
CA ILE A 408 18.56 19.93 -4.63
C ILE A 408 18.19 21.24 -3.93
N THR A 409 17.19 21.96 -4.46
CA THR A 409 16.76 23.23 -3.88
C THR A 409 16.28 23.09 -2.44
N ILE A 410 15.47 22.08 -2.15
CA ILE A 410 14.96 21.84 -0.80
C ILE A 410 16.09 21.40 0.16
N THR A 411 17.07 20.65 -0.34
CA THR A 411 18.25 20.28 0.44
C THR A 411 19.06 21.50 0.89
N LEU A 412 19.20 22.54 0.06
CA LEU A 412 19.85 23.78 0.48
C LEU A 412 19.12 24.45 1.66
N LEU A 413 17.77 24.43 1.66
CA LEU A 413 16.97 24.98 2.76
C LEU A 413 17.11 24.13 4.04
N HIS A 414 17.15 22.80 3.90
CA HIS A 414 17.39 21.91 5.03
C HIS A 414 18.78 22.14 5.65
N LEU A 415 19.82 22.22 4.82
CA LEU A 415 21.18 22.50 5.29
C LEU A 415 21.27 23.86 5.99
N LEU A 416 20.61 24.88 5.45
CA LEU A 416 20.57 26.20 6.06
C LEU A 416 19.87 26.21 7.44
N SER A 417 18.88 25.33 7.62
CA SER A 417 18.22 25.11 8.91
C SER A 417 19.05 24.26 9.89
N LYS A 418 20.24 23.82 9.48
CA LYS A 418 21.08 22.86 10.23
C LYS A 418 20.29 21.57 10.55
N ALA A 419 19.54 21.06 9.58
CA ALA A 419 18.88 19.77 9.70
C ALA A 419 19.91 18.64 9.79
N ASP A 420 19.56 17.60 10.54
CA ASP A 420 20.34 16.38 10.57
C ASP A 420 20.27 15.68 9.21
N GLU A 421 21.32 14.99 8.82
CA GLU A 421 21.45 14.35 7.51
C GLU A 421 20.30 13.36 7.25
N ASP A 422 19.89 12.60 8.27
CA ASP A 422 18.75 11.67 8.20
C ASP A 422 17.45 12.38 7.80
N VAL A 423 17.22 13.60 8.29
CA VAL A 423 16.04 14.40 7.95
C VAL A 423 16.05 14.80 6.47
N ILE A 424 17.22 15.19 5.96
CA ILE A 424 17.41 15.54 4.56
C ILE A 424 17.17 14.32 3.67
N HIS A 425 17.75 13.18 4.05
CA HIS A 425 17.57 11.90 3.36
C HIS A 425 16.09 11.48 3.35
N LEU A 426 15.39 11.59 4.48
CA LEU A 426 13.96 11.25 4.57
C LEU A 426 13.11 12.11 3.62
N ASP A 427 13.33 13.44 3.55
CA ASP A 427 12.58 14.28 2.60
C ASP A 427 12.91 13.93 1.16
N TYR A 428 14.19 13.75 0.83
CA TYR A 428 14.61 13.44 -0.53
C TYR A 428 14.06 12.10 -1.01
N LEU A 429 14.23 11.03 -0.20
CA LEU A 429 13.78 9.67 -0.49
C LEU A 429 12.25 9.51 -0.44
N ALA A 430 11.53 10.44 0.21
CA ALA A 430 10.06 10.46 0.17
C ALA A 430 9.50 10.93 -1.18
N SER A 431 10.34 11.27 -2.15
CA SER A 431 9.89 11.62 -3.51
C SER A 431 9.53 10.35 -4.27
N GLU A 432 8.37 10.37 -4.92
CA GLU A 432 7.97 9.30 -5.83
C GLU A 432 8.96 9.20 -7.00
N MET A 433 9.04 8.01 -7.61
CA MET A 433 10.03 7.62 -8.62
C MET A 433 11.38 7.22 -8.00
N ASP A 434 12.29 6.71 -8.84
CA ASP A 434 13.61 6.29 -8.41
C ASP A 434 14.42 7.47 -7.85
N THR A 435 14.63 7.47 -6.55
CA THR A 435 15.54 8.38 -5.85
C THR A 435 16.71 7.58 -5.32
N ASP A 436 17.90 8.07 -5.59
CA ASP A 436 19.15 7.50 -5.06
C ASP A 436 19.89 8.58 -4.28
N ILE A 437 20.14 8.31 -3.00
CA ILE A 437 20.84 9.24 -2.12
C ILE A 437 22.24 9.59 -2.63
N ASN A 438 22.88 8.68 -3.38
CA ASN A 438 24.20 8.92 -3.95
C ASN A 438 24.21 10.14 -4.89
N TYR A 439 23.10 10.46 -5.55
CA TYR A 439 23.02 11.68 -6.36
C TYR A 439 23.06 12.93 -5.49
N LEU A 440 22.42 12.89 -4.31
CA LEU A 440 22.43 14.02 -3.39
C LEU A 440 23.80 14.24 -2.76
N MET A 441 24.60 13.16 -2.58
CA MET A 441 25.97 13.26 -2.10
C MET A 441 26.87 14.13 -3.01
N ILE A 442 26.53 14.25 -4.29
CA ILE A 442 27.24 15.15 -5.23
C ILE A 442 27.10 16.60 -4.77
N LEU A 443 25.88 17.01 -4.39
CA LEU A 443 25.62 18.34 -3.84
C LEU A 443 26.34 18.56 -2.51
N PHE A 444 26.30 17.58 -1.60
CA PHE A 444 26.99 17.65 -0.31
C PHE A 444 28.50 17.87 -0.48
N ASN A 445 29.12 17.15 -1.40
CA ASN A 445 30.55 17.31 -1.68
C ASN A 445 30.86 18.74 -2.20
N VAL A 446 30.08 19.26 -3.15
CA VAL A 446 30.24 20.62 -3.66
C VAL A 446 30.12 21.66 -2.54
N ILE A 447 29.14 21.51 -1.66
CA ILE A 447 28.94 22.42 -0.51
C ILE A 447 30.08 22.32 0.50
N SER A 448 30.56 21.11 0.77
CA SER A 448 31.71 20.86 1.64
C SER A 448 32.97 21.51 1.09
N ASP A 449 33.24 21.36 -0.20
CA ASP A 449 34.41 21.97 -0.89
C ASP A 449 34.37 23.51 -0.83
N CYS A 450 33.16 24.09 -0.80
CA CYS A 450 33.01 25.53 -0.59
C CYS A 450 33.19 25.96 0.88
N GLY A 451 33.31 25.01 1.82
CA GLY A 451 33.43 25.28 3.25
C GLY A 451 32.09 25.50 3.96
N GLY A 452 31.02 24.87 3.47
CA GLY A 452 29.69 24.83 4.05
C GLY A 452 28.64 25.62 3.31
N ILE A 453 27.36 25.47 3.75
CA ILE A 453 26.19 25.98 3.02
C ILE A 453 26.20 27.50 2.84
N GLU A 454 26.57 28.28 3.85
CA GLU A 454 26.54 29.75 3.76
C GLU A 454 27.59 30.23 2.76
N LYS A 455 28.82 29.66 2.80
CA LYS A 455 29.86 29.99 1.81
C LYS A 455 29.47 29.56 0.39
N TYR A 456 28.82 28.40 0.26
CA TYR A 456 28.25 27.98 -1.04
C TYR A 456 27.23 28.99 -1.56
N LEU A 457 26.29 29.45 -0.73
CA LEU A 457 25.31 30.47 -1.10
C LEU A 457 26.00 31.80 -1.47
N ASN A 458 27.07 32.18 -0.79
CA ASN A 458 27.85 33.37 -1.18
C ASN A 458 28.48 33.21 -2.57
N THR A 459 28.89 31.98 -2.98
CA THR A 459 29.33 31.75 -4.38
C THR A 459 28.18 31.91 -5.40
N CYS A 460 26.93 31.82 -4.92
CA CYS A 460 25.74 32.12 -5.73
C CYS A 460 25.37 33.61 -5.72
N GLN A 461 26.24 34.51 -5.24
CA GLN A 461 26.04 35.95 -5.10
C GLN A 461 24.87 36.31 -4.15
N ILE A 462 24.65 35.50 -3.12
CA ILE A 462 23.71 35.76 -2.02
C ILE A 462 24.52 36.34 -0.87
N THR A 463 24.12 37.52 -0.37
CA THR A 463 24.81 38.20 0.72
C THR A 463 24.47 37.59 2.07
N ASP A 464 25.33 37.80 3.08
CA ASP A 464 25.06 37.33 4.45
C ASP A 464 23.75 37.92 5.01
N GLU A 465 23.42 39.17 4.65
CA GLU A 465 22.14 39.80 5.00
C GLU A 465 20.96 39.03 4.37
N GLN A 466 21.05 38.68 3.08
CA GLN A 466 20.02 37.88 2.43
C GLN A 466 19.90 36.46 3.06
N ILE A 467 21.01 35.86 3.45
CA ILE A 467 21.00 34.58 4.19
C ILE A 467 20.29 34.74 5.53
N LEU A 468 20.52 35.83 6.25
CA LEU A 468 19.82 36.10 7.50
C LEU A 468 18.31 36.29 7.27
N MET A 469 17.92 37.10 6.29
CA MET A 469 16.51 37.31 5.91
C MET A 469 15.82 36.00 5.53
N LEU A 470 16.51 35.14 4.77
CA LEU A 470 15.97 33.83 4.42
C LEU A 470 15.74 32.96 5.66
N LYS A 471 16.71 32.93 6.60
CA LYS A 471 16.58 32.20 7.86
C LYS A 471 15.40 32.71 8.68
N GLU A 472 15.26 34.01 8.85
CA GLU A 472 14.13 34.62 9.56
C GLU A 472 12.79 34.25 8.91
N LYS A 473 12.76 34.15 7.58
CA LYS A 473 11.56 33.80 6.84
C LYS A 473 11.15 32.36 7.04
N ILE A 474 12.08 31.41 6.95
CA ILE A 474 11.77 29.98 6.86
C ILE A 474 11.95 29.20 8.18
N LEU A 475 12.77 29.69 9.13
CA LEU A 475 13.03 28.95 10.36
C LEU A 475 11.98 29.19 11.44
N ALA A 476 11.64 28.10 12.18
CA ALA A 476 10.65 28.09 13.25
C ALA A 476 11.15 28.78 14.53
#